data_c5255b4f5233c9ff8c9edab0e63591d7
#
_entry.id   c5255b4f5233c9ff8c9edab0e63591d7
#
_cell.length_a   1.000
_cell.length_b   1.000
_cell.length_c   1.000
_cell.angle_alpha   90.00
_cell.angle_beta   90.00
_cell.angle_gamma   90.00
#
_symmetry.space_group_name_H-M   'P 1'
#
loop_
_entity.id
_entity.type
_entity.pdbx_description
1 polymer ?
#
loop_
_entity_poly.entity_id
_entity_poly.type
_entity_poly.pdbx_seq_one_letter_code
_entity_poly.pdbx_strand_id
1 'polypeptide(L)'
;FLREKTNLFTANLSFLHIAPEICFIDKFKKLNNLNYKTADLESPWADIHLNIEEMPLEDSSFDVLMANHILEHVEHLDKALSEIYRVLKVGGWAILLSPINPKRETTYEDASITDPLEREKHFGQKDHVREFGKDYAQVLASAGFEVEESDFASTLSKEVLERMSLASEDVS
;
A
#
# COMPACT_ATOMS: atom_id res chain seq x y z
N PHE A 1 0.95 15.04 -0.56
CA PHE A 1 1.98 14.15 -1.08
C PHE A 1 1.83 13.95 -2.59
N LEU A 2 0.82 13.21 -3.09
CA LEU A 2 0.69 12.85 -4.51
C LEU A 2 0.86 14.01 -5.50
N ARG A 3 0.39 15.21 -5.15
CA ARG A 3 0.51 16.42 -6.01
C ARG A 3 1.90 17.03 -6.03
N GLU A 4 2.64 16.90 -4.96
CA GLU A 4 3.89 17.63 -4.74
C GLU A 4 5.12 16.75 -4.96
N LYS A 5 4.97 15.44 -4.72
CA LYS A 5 6.08 14.49 -4.71
C LYS A 5 6.03 13.48 -5.85
N THR A 6 4.94 13.44 -6.62
CA THR A 6 4.81 12.49 -7.72
C THR A 6 4.38 13.16 -9.03
N ASN A 7 4.50 12.43 -10.12
CA ASN A 7 4.05 12.84 -11.45
C ASN A 7 2.60 12.40 -11.78
N LEU A 8 1.84 11.91 -10.78
CA LEU A 8 0.51 11.31 -10.98
C LEU A 8 -0.46 12.22 -11.73
N PHE A 9 -0.40 13.51 -11.49
CA PHE A 9 -1.34 14.49 -12.08
C PHE A 9 -0.84 15.15 -13.36
N THR A 10 0.40 14.85 -13.80
CA THR A 10 1.04 15.57 -14.91
C THR A 10 1.50 14.66 -16.04
N ALA A 11 1.81 13.39 -15.76
CA ALA A 11 2.24 12.41 -16.76
C ALA A 11 1.08 11.50 -17.21
N ASN A 12 1.17 10.95 -18.43
CA ASN A 12 0.24 9.91 -18.87
C ASN A 12 0.70 8.57 -18.29
N LEU A 13 -0.10 7.99 -17.39
CA LEU A 13 0.29 6.82 -16.59
C LEU A 13 -0.77 5.72 -16.63
N SER A 14 -0.32 4.45 -16.69
CA SER A 14 -1.14 3.30 -16.36
C SER A 14 -1.07 3.09 -14.85
N PHE A 15 -2.19 3.18 -14.17
CA PHE A 15 -2.27 3.16 -12.71
C PHE A 15 -3.16 2.02 -12.22
N LEU A 16 -2.58 1.11 -11.43
CA LEU A 16 -3.29 0.04 -10.72
C LEU A 16 -3.48 0.41 -9.26
N HIS A 17 -4.73 0.44 -8.80
CA HIS A 17 -5.08 0.70 -7.41
C HIS A 17 -5.73 -0.54 -6.81
N ILE A 18 -5.01 -1.22 -5.92
CA ILE A 18 -5.46 -2.45 -5.28
C ILE A 18 -6.18 -2.11 -3.97
N ALA A 19 -7.30 -2.78 -3.70
CA ALA A 19 -8.24 -2.50 -2.60
C ALA A 19 -8.55 -1.00 -2.47
N PRO A 20 -9.10 -0.38 -3.53
CA PRO A 20 -9.14 1.07 -3.64
C PRO A 20 -10.09 1.70 -2.63
N GLU A 21 -9.61 2.73 -1.94
CA GLU A 21 -10.45 3.57 -1.10
C GLU A 21 -11.49 4.33 -1.94
N ILE A 22 -12.74 4.21 -1.57
CA ILE A 22 -13.89 4.79 -2.31
C ILE A 22 -13.69 6.29 -2.57
N CYS A 23 -13.10 7.02 -1.61
CA CYS A 23 -12.87 8.46 -1.73
C CYS A 23 -11.90 8.86 -2.86
N PHE A 24 -11.07 7.93 -3.36
CA PHE A 24 -10.13 8.17 -4.45
C PHE A 24 -10.64 7.70 -5.82
N ILE A 25 -11.49 6.68 -5.88
CA ILE A 25 -11.97 6.09 -7.14
C ILE A 25 -12.51 7.17 -8.08
N ASP A 26 -13.50 7.94 -7.63
CA ASP A 26 -14.13 8.99 -8.45
C ASP A 26 -13.18 10.12 -8.84
N LYS A 27 -12.18 10.40 -8.00
CA LYS A 27 -11.18 11.43 -8.28
C LYS A 27 -10.23 10.97 -9.37
N PHE A 28 -9.70 9.75 -9.27
CA PHE A 28 -8.74 9.23 -10.24
C PHE A 28 -9.41 8.86 -11.57
N LYS A 29 -10.64 8.33 -11.56
CA LYS A 29 -11.41 8.07 -12.79
C LYS A 29 -11.69 9.33 -13.64
N LYS A 30 -11.66 10.52 -13.04
CA LYS A 30 -11.86 11.80 -13.75
C LYS A 30 -10.57 12.38 -14.36
N LEU A 31 -9.42 11.79 -14.11
CA LEU A 31 -8.15 12.27 -14.63
C LEU A 31 -7.87 11.68 -16.00
N ASN A 32 -7.90 12.53 -17.04
CA ASN A 32 -7.74 12.09 -18.43
C ASN A 32 -6.31 11.59 -18.77
N ASN A 33 -5.35 11.90 -17.92
CA ASN A 33 -3.96 11.45 -18.06
C ASN A 33 -3.70 10.07 -17.45
N LEU A 34 -4.69 9.47 -16.78
CA LEU A 34 -4.56 8.16 -16.16
C LEU A 34 -5.35 7.09 -16.92
N ASN A 35 -4.66 6.02 -17.30
CA ASN A 35 -5.32 4.74 -17.56
C ASN A 35 -5.48 4.03 -16.21
N TYR A 36 -6.51 4.45 -15.46
CA TYR A 36 -6.75 4.02 -14.08
C TYR A 36 -7.56 2.74 -14.04
N LYS A 37 -7.06 1.75 -13.32
CA LYS A 37 -7.71 0.47 -13.06
C LYS A 37 -7.75 0.21 -11.56
N THR A 38 -8.88 -0.30 -11.08
CA THR A 38 -9.04 -0.78 -9.70
C THR A 38 -9.00 -2.29 -9.68
N ALA A 39 -8.40 -2.85 -8.63
CA ALA A 39 -8.36 -4.29 -8.40
C ALA A 39 -8.65 -4.61 -6.94
N ASP A 40 -9.35 -5.71 -6.71
CA ASP A 40 -9.68 -6.19 -5.36
C ASP A 40 -9.99 -7.69 -5.43
N LEU A 41 -9.88 -8.38 -4.30
CA LEU A 41 -10.21 -9.81 -4.24
C LEU A 41 -11.73 -10.05 -4.38
N GLU A 42 -12.54 -9.24 -3.70
CA GLU A 42 -13.99 -9.49 -3.56
C GLU A 42 -14.87 -8.27 -3.84
N SER A 43 -14.31 -7.05 -3.83
CA SER A 43 -15.09 -5.82 -3.93
C SER A 43 -15.83 -5.72 -5.26
N PRO A 44 -17.15 -5.54 -5.29
CA PRO A 44 -17.93 -5.39 -6.53
C PRO A 44 -17.63 -4.09 -7.28
N TRP A 45 -16.88 -3.17 -6.68
CA TRP A 45 -16.50 -1.89 -7.28
C TRP A 45 -15.17 -1.94 -8.03
N ALA A 46 -14.45 -3.08 -7.94
CA ALA A 46 -13.19 -3.26 -8.64
C ALA A 46 -13.41 -3.57 -10.13
N ASP A 47 -12.57 -2.99 -10.98
CA ASP A 47 -12.56 -3.28 -12.42
C ASP A 47 -12.01 -4.69 -12.69
N ILE A 48 -11.14 -5.19 -11.78
CA ILE A 48 -10.46 -6.49 -11.89
C ILE A 48 -10.56 -7.22 -10.54
N HIS A 49 -11.00 -8.48 -10.58
CA HIS A 49 -10.92 -9.34 -9.40
C HIS A 49 -9.62 -10.15 -9.45
N LEU A 50 -8.76 -9.97 -8.45
CA LEU A 50 -7.49 -10.68 -8.37
C LEU A 50 -7.02 -10.88 -6.92
N ASN A 51 -6.18 -11.89 -6.73
CA ASN A 51 -5.34 -12.04 -5.55
C ASN A 51 -4.00 -11.36 -5.81
N ILE A 52 -3.56 -10.50 -4.91
CA ILE A 52 -2.28 -9.78 -5.01
C ILE A 52 -1.06 -10.72 -4.98
N GLU A 53 -1.22 -11.92 -4.42
CA GLU A 53 -0.16 -12.95 -4.38
C GLU A 53 0.01 -13.71 -5.71
N GLU A 54 -0.96 -13.56 -6.66
CA GLU A 54 -0.95 -14.20 -7.97
C GLU A 54 -1.79 -13.35 -8.94
N MET A 55 -1.20 -12.28 -9.46
CA MET A 55 -1.93 -11.35 -10.32
C MET A 55 -1.94 -11.83 -11.77
N PRO A 56 -3.13 -12.05 -12.40
CA PRO A 56 -3.25 -12.42 -13.82
C PRO A 56 -3.03 -11.20 -14.73
N LEU A 57 -1.94 -10.49 -14.52
CA LEU A 57 -1.55 -9.28 -15.21
C LEU A 57 -0.20 -9.48 -15.90
N GLU A 58 0.02 -8.79 -17.02
CA GLU A 58 1.29 -8.84 -17.74
C GLU A 58 2.42 -8.14 -16.96
N ASP A 59 3.64 -8.62 -17.17
CA ASP A 59 4.84 -8.01 -16.62
C ASP A 59 4.97 -6.57 -17.14
N SER A 60 5.50 -5.67 -16.31
CA SER A 60 5.82 -4.30 -16.71
C SER A 60 4.64 -3.56 -17.37
N SER A 61 3.43 -3.74 -16.87
CA SER A 61 2.19 -3.19 -17.46
C SER A 61 1.75 -1.87 -16.84
N PHE A 62 2.19 -1.56 -15.61
CA PHE A 62 1.79 -0.35 -14.90
C PHE A 62 2.95 0.58 -14.59
N ASP A 63 2.70 1.88 -14.72
CA ASP A 63 3.63 2.93 -14.32
C ASP A 63 3.52 3.22 -12.82
N VAL A 64 2.32 3.03 -12.27
CA VAL A 64 1.98 3.31 -10.87
C VAL A 64 1.16 2.18 -10.27
N LEU A 65 1.48 1.82 -9.04
CA LEU A 65 0.67 0.92 -8.21
C LEU A 65 0.41 1.55 -6.84
N MET A 66 -0.81 1.44 -6.34
CA MET A 66 -1.14 1.81 -4.97
C MET A 66 -1.84 0.65 -4.27
N ALA A 67 -1.31 0.27 -3.10
CA ALA A 67 -1.83 -0.80 -2.27
C ALA A 67 -1.65 -0.40 -0.80
N ASN A 68 -2.69 0.22 -0.24
CA ASN A 68 -2.68 0.71 1.14
C ASN A 68 -3.41 -0.27 2.04
N HIS A 69 -2.84 -0.57 3.20
CA HIS A 69 -3.45 -1.44 4.20
C HIS A 69 -3.85 -2.82 3.65
N ILE A 70 -2.92 -3.45 2.93
CA ILE A 70 -3.13 -4.78 2.32
C ILE A 70 -2.07 -5.77 2.80
N LEU A 71 -0.80 -5.34 2.86
CA LEU A 71 0.32 -6.24 3.09
C LEU A 71 0.30 -6.90 4.47
N GLU A 72 -0.38 -6.30 5.44
CA GLU A 72 -0.64 -6.87 6.75
C GLU A 72 -1.63 -8.04 6.74
N HIS A 73 -2.42 -8.18 5.66
CA HIS A 73 -3.47 -9.21 5.51
C HIS A 73 -3.06 -10.40 4.63
N VAL A 74 -2.06 -10.24 3.76
CA VAL A 74 -1.66 -11.29 2.80
C VAL A 74 -0.90 -12.42 3.50
N GLU A 75 -1.19 -13.66 3.14
CA GLU A 75 -0.52 -14.80 3.78
C GLU A 75 0.95 -14.93 3.33
N HIS A 76 1.23 -14.73 2.04
CA HIS A 76 2.56 -14.84 1.45
C HIS A 76 3.09 -13.48 0.99
N LEU A 77 3.69 -12.73 1.92
CA LEU A 77 4.20 -11.38 1.65
C LEU A 77 5.23 -11.34 0.52
N ASP A 78 6.11 -12.32 0.47
CA ASP A 78 7.13 -12.46 -0.57
C ASP A 78 6.51 -12.58 -1.98
N LYS A 79 5.43 -13.35 -2.12
CA LYS A 79 4.70 -13.48 -3.37
C LYS A 79 4.02 -12.17 -3.76
N ALA A 80 3.31 -11.54 -2.82
CA ALA A 80 2.64 -10.26 -3.08
C ALA A 80 3.62 -9.18 -3.52
N LEU A 81 4.76 -9.05 -2.84
CA LEU A 81 5.80 -8.09 -3.20
C LEU A 81 6.44 -8.41 -4.55
N SER A 82 6.69 -9.70 -4.85
CA SER A 82 7.20 -10.15 -6.14
C SER A 82 6.25 -9.82 -7.29
N GLU A 83 4.94 -10.01 -7.09
CA GLU A 83 3.92 -9.68 -8.08
C GLU A 83 3.78 -8.17 -8.30
N ILE A 84 3.80 -7.37 -7.21
CA ILE A 84 3.82 -5.90 -7.31
C ILE A 84 5.04 -5.45 -8.12
N TYR A 85 6.22 -6.00 -7.83
CA TYR A 85 7.45 -5.68 -8.55
C TYR A 85 7.37 -6.08 -10.03
N ARG A 86 6.84 -7.27 -10.33
CA ARG A 86 6.72 -7.81 -11.69
C ARG A 86 5.83 -6.97 -12.59
N VAL A 87 4.68 -6.52 -12.08
CA VAL A 87 3.72 -5.75 -12.88
C VAL A 87 4.10 -4.30 -13.08
N LEU A 88 5.01 -3.77 -12.24
CA LEU A 88 5.54 -2.42 -12.41
C LEU A 88 6.53 -2.36 -13.55
N LYS A 89 6.45 -1.30 -14.36
CA LYS A 89 7.44 -0.98 -15.38
C LYS A 89 8.75 -0.54 -14.75
N VAL A 90 9.84 -0.67 -15.49
CA VAL A 90 11.11 -0.05 -15.13
C VAL A 90 10.93 1.46 -15.00
N GLY A 91 11.32 2.02 -13.85
CA GLY A 91 11.09 3.42 -13.50
C GLY A 91 9.65 3.74 -13.05
N GLY A 92 8.80 2.74 -12.96
CA GLY A 92 7.50 2.84 -12.28
C GLY A 92 7.66 2.93 -10.76
N TRP A 93 6.62 3.34 -10.07
CA TRP A 93 6.65 3.50 -8.62
C TRP A 93 5.38 2.98 -7.94
N ALA A 94 5.50 2.64 -6.67
CA ALA A 94 4.38 2.20 -5.86
C ALA A 94 4.22 3.04 -4.58
N ILE A 95 2.98 3.10 -4.07
CA ILE A 95 2.70 3.50 -2.69
C ILE A 95 2.17 2.27 -1.97
N LEU A 96 2.91 1.87 -0.94
CA LEU A 96 2.64 0.70 -0.14
C LEU A 96 2.59 1.15 1.33
N LEU A 97 1.40 1.48 1.82
CA LEU A 97 1.22 1.90 3.20
C LEU A 97 0.71 0.71 4.03
N SER A 98 1.31 0.52 5.19
CA SER A 98 0.86 -0.43 6.21
C SER A 98 1.07 0.17 7.60
N PRO A 99 0.29 -0.21 8.62
CA PRO A 99 0.53 0.21 9.99
C PRO A 99 1.89 -0.32 10.46
N ILE A 100 2.71 0.57 11.02
CA ILE A 100 4.02 0.22 11.59
C ILE A 100 3.93 0.38 13.11
N ASN A 101 4.32 -0.66 13.84
CA ASN A 101 4.48 -0.55 15.29
C ASN A 101 5.86 0.04 15.61
N PRO A 102 5.95 1.30 16.08
CA PRO A 102 7.23 1.96 16.35
C PRO A 102 8.00 1.36 17.53
N LYS A 103 7.37 0.48 18.30
CA LYS A 103 8.02 -0.25 19.41
C LYS A 103 8.69 -1.55 18.98
N ARG A 104 8.43 -2.01 17.72
CA ARG A 104 9.06 -3.19 17.15
C ARG A 104 10.22 -2.79 16.25
N GLU A 105 11.37 -3.38 16.48
CA GLU A 105 12.53 -3.22 15.59
C GLU A 105 12.36 -4.03 14.31
N THR A 106 11.73 -5.21 14.41
CA THR A 106 11.53 -6.12 13.27
C THR A 106 10.06 -6.54 13.14
N THR A 107 9.64 -6.74 11.92
CA THR A 107 8.33 -7.31 11.57
C THR A 107 8.12 -8.64 12.27
N TYR A 108 6.93 -8.83 12.81
CA TYR A 108 6.53 -10.05 13.51
C TYR A 108 5.42 -10.74 12.74
N GLU A 109 5.62 -12.00 12.44
CA GLU A 109 4.59 -12.88 11.91
C GLU A 109 4.73 -14.27 12.53
N ASP A 110 3.62 -14.98 12.67
CA ASP A 110 3.56 -16.36 13.15
C ASP A 110 2.39 -17.07 12.49
N ALA A 111 2.70 -17.91 11.51
CA ALA A 111 1.70 -18.66 10.74
C ALA A 111 0.89 -19.67 11.59
N SER A 112 1.32 -20.00 12.80
CA SER A 112 0.57 -20.86 13.72
C SER A 112 -0.62 -20.13 14.37
N ILE A 113 -0.63 -18.79 14.36
CA ILE A 113 -1.72 -17.97 14.92
C ILE A 113 -2.82 -17.83 13.86
N THR A 114 -3.82 -18.70 13.94
CA THR A 114 -4.94 -18.75 13.00
C THR A 114 -6.26 -18.29 13.60
N ASP A 115 -6.40 -18.32 14.93
CA ASP A 115 -7.59 -17.83 15.62
C ASP A 115 -7.71 -16.31 15.55
N PRO A 116 -8.86 -15.74 15.11
CA PRO A 116 -9.01 -14.29 14.95
C PRO A 116 -8.80 -13.49 16.23
N LEU A 117 -9.17 -14.02 17.40
CA LEU A 117 -8.98 -13.32 18.67
C LEU A 117 -7.49 -13.32 19.10
N GLU A 118 -6.77 -14.40 18.78
CA GLU A 118 -5.32 -14.42 18.98
C GLU A 118 -4.61 -13.49 17.97
N ARG A 119 -5.05 -13.43 16.70
CA ARG A 119 -4.54 -12.46 15.73
C ARG A 119 -4.71 -11.01 16.21
N GLU A 120 -5.89 -10.68 16.76
CA GLU A 120 -6.15 -9.34 17.31
C GLU A 120 -5.18 -8.99 18.46
N LYS A 121 -4.83 -9.94 19.32
CA LYS A 121 -3.88 -9.74 20.41
C LYS A 121 -2.44 -9.58 19.93
N HIS A 122 -2.05 -10.33 18.91
CA HIS A 122 -0.67 -10.41 18.43
C HIS A 122 -0.36 -9.40 17.35
N PHE A 123 -1.33 -9.08 16.49
CA PHE A 123 -1.16 -8.24 15.29
C PHE A 123 -2.07 -7.00 15.27
N GLY A 124 -2.89 -6.79 16.31
CA GLY A 124 -3.73 -5.61 16.46
C GLY A 124 -5.12 -5.70 15.83
N GLN A 125 -5.35 -6.61 14.85
CA GLN A 125 -6.65 -6.85 14.22
C GLN A 125 -6.87 -8.33 13.95
N LYS A 126 -8.16 -8.73 13.81
CA LYS A 126 -8.58 -10.14 13.67
C LYS A 126 -8.16 -10.79 12.36
N ASP A 127 -7.94 -10.01 11.35
CA ASP A 127 -7.60 -10.37 9.97
C ASP A 127 -6.14 -10.05 9.58
N HIS A 128 -5.39 -9.43 10.50
CA HIS A 128 -3.94 -9.29 10.31
C HIS A 128 -3.24 -10.63 10.52
N VAL A 129 -2.22 -10.89 9.71
CA VAL A 129 -1.35 -12.07 9.82
C VAL A 129 0.07 -11.70 10.23
N ARG A 130 0.35 -10.41 10.29
CA ARG A 130 1.62 -9.83 10.76
C ARG A 130 1.44 -8.43 11.35
N GLU A 131 2.45 -8.00 12.10
CA GLU A 131 2.62 -6.65 12.57
C GLU A 131 3.97 -6.13 12.09
N PHE A 132 3.97 -5.11 11.21
CA PHE A 132 5.20 -4.52 10.69
C PHE A 132 5.93 -3.73 11.78
N GLY A 133 7.26 -3.86 11.80
CA GLY A 133 8.18 -3.11 12.61
C GLY A 133 8.86 -1.98 11.84
N LYS A 134 9.88 -1.37 12.46
CA LYS A 134 10.72 -0.32 11.86
C LYS A 134 11.51 -0.79 10.64
N ASP A 135 11.61 -2.10 10.46
CA ASP A 135 12.26 -2.75 9.31
C ASP A 135 11.37 -2.80 8.06
N TYR A 136 10.18 -2.17 8.06
CA TYR A 136 9.25 -2.23 6.93
C TYR A 136 9.90 -1.81 5.60
N ALA A 137 10.70 -0.74 5.60
CA ALA A 137 11.43 -0.32 4.41
C ALA A 137 12.42 -1.40 3.92
N GLN A 138 13.11 -2.09 4.84
CA GLN A 138 14.01 -3.19 4.51
C GLN A 138 13.25 -4.41 3.96
N VAL A 139 12.05 -4.68 4.50
CA VAL A 139 11.17 -5.73 3.97
C VAL A 139 10.79 -5.44 2.52
N LEU A 140 10.38 -4.22 2.19
CA LEU A 140 10.08 -3.82 0.81
C LEU A 140 11.34 -3.90 -0.08
N ALA A 141 12.47 -3.40 0.40
CA ALA A 141 13.74 -3.42 -0.33
C ALA A 141 14.22 -4.85 -0.66
N SER A 142 13.89 -5.83 0.19
CA SER A 142 14.27 -7.24 -0.05
C SER A 142 13.63 -7.82 -1.31
N ALA A 143 12.51 -7.27 -1.77
CA ALA A 143 11.84 -7.65 -3.01
C ALA A 143 12.39 -6.94 -4.26
N GLY A 144 13.39 -6.09 -4.11
CA GLY A 144 14.07 -5.38 -5.21
C GLY A 144 13.66 -3.92 -5.38
N PHE A 145 12.79 -3.39 -4.52
CA PHE A 145 12.40 -1.98 -4.57
C PHE A 145 13.53 -1.06 -4.07
N GLU A 146 13.67 0.09 -4.71
CA GLU A 146 14.32 1.25 -4.12
C GLU A 146 13.27 1.99 -3.28
N VAL A 147 13.45 2.02 -1.96
CA VAL A 147 12.44 2.50 -1.02
C VAL A 147 12.76 3.92 -0.58
N GLU A 148 11.78 4.82 -0.75
CA GLU A 148 11.81 6.18 -0.20
C GLU A 148 10.80 6.27 0.95
N GLU A 149 11.27 6.43 2.17
CA GLU A 149 10.44 6.72 3.32
C GLU A 149 10.10 8.21 3.33
N SER A 150 8.82 8.55 3.43
CA SER A 150 8.37 9.93 3.38
C SER A 150 7.67 10.35 4.65
N ASP A 151 8.30 11.26 5.37
CA ASP A 151 7.69 12.00 6.47
C ASP A 151 6.99 13.29 5.96
N PHE A 152 6.15 13.13 4.93
CA PHE A 152 5.43 14.26 4.36
C PHE A 152 4.52 14.96 5.37
N ALA A 153 3.96 14.21 6.33
CA ALA A 153 3.08 14.76 7.35
C ALA A 153 3.79 15.80 8.21
N SER A 154 5.07 15.61 8.54
CA SER A 154 5.85 16.59 9.33
C SER A 154 6.05 17.94 8.62
N THR A 155 5.89 17.97 7.30
CA THR A 155 6.00 19.21 6.50
C THR A 155 4.72 20.05 6.52
N LEU A 156 3.62 19.51 7.04
CA LEU A 156 2.32 20.17 7.07
C LEU A 156 2.20 21.09 8.28
N SER A 157 1.48 22.21 8.11
CA SER A 157 1.20 23.09 9.24
C SER A 157 0.26 22.41 10.25
N LYS A 158 0.38 22.80 11.53
CA LYS A 158 -0.49 22.29 12.60
C LYS A 158 -1.98 22.44 12.26
N GLU A 159 -2.37 23.56 11.64
CA GLU A 159 -3.75 23.82 11.20
C GLU A 159 -4.23 22.78 10.16
N VAL A 160 -3.35 22.39 9.23
CA VAL A 160 -3.65 21.38 8.23
C VAL A 160 -3.76 20.01 8.87
N LEU A 161 -2.85 19.65 9.78
CA LEU A 161 -2.89 18.38 10.53
C LEU A 161 -4.19 18.25 11.33
N GLU A 162 -4.58 19.28 12.07
CA GLU A 162 -5.83 19.31 12.84
C GLU A 162 -7.06 19.15 11.91
N ARG A 163 -7.10 19.88 10.80
CA ARG A 163 -8.19 19.79 9.81
C ARG A 163 -8.30 18.41 9.16
N MET A 164 -7.17 17.72 8.99
CA MET A 164 -7.10 16.38 8.41
C MET A 164 -7.25 15.27 9.45
N SER A 165 -7.45 15.62 10.72
CA SER A 165 -7.51 14.68 11.86
C SER A 165 -6.26 13.79 11.98
N LEU A 166 -5.11 14.31 11.57
CA LEU A 166 -3.81 13.66 11.80
C LEU A 166 -3.35 14.05 13.20
N ALA A 167 -3.33 13.09 14.12
CA ALA A 167 -2.84 13.31 15.47
C ALA A 167 -1.33 13.59 15.44
N SER A 168 -0.83 14.38 16.41
CA SER A 168 0.60 14.67 16.54
C SER A 168 1.43 13.41 16.87
N GLU A 169 0.78 12.33 17.25
CA GLU A 169 1.39 11.02 17.53
C GLU A 169 1.60 10.19 16.26
N ASP A 170 0.90 10.53 15.16
CA ASP A 170 1.02 9.88 13.85
C ASP A 170 2.16 10.48 12.99
N VAL A 171 2.87 11.47 13.53
CA VAL A 171 3.88 12.28 12.81
C VAL A 171 5.29 12.09 13.39
N SER A 172 5.51 11.02 14.16
CA SER A 172 6.84 10.73 14.75
C SER A 172 7.45 9.43 14.25
#